data_2c23ed52a6b68c2b3f124a9b9d54050b
#
_entry.id   2c23ed52a6b68c2b3f124a9b9d54050b
#
_cell.length_a   1.000
_cell.length_b   1.000
_cell.length_c   1.000
_cell.angle_alpha   90.00
_cell.angle_beta   90.00
_cell.angle_gamma   90.00
#
_symmetry.space_group_name_H-M   'P 1'
#
loop_
_entity.id
_entity.type
_entity.pdbx_description
1 polymer ?
#
loop_
_entity_poly.entity_id
_entity_poly.type
_entity_poly.pdbx_seq_one_letter_code
_entity_poly.pdbx_strand_id
1 'polypeptide(L)'
;MRIVLATENQSKIKELKSLAKNSHCKFVELPQGNLVFPEESGKTFKENALIKAQYVYKSLKVPVLADDSGLEVDCLGGQPGIFSSRYSKAGTDVSNTKKLLTELNKTHNKIRRARFRCSMVCIVEDVDKPIYSEGVLEGQISDVPRGKGGFGYDPVFFLPELGLCMAEISQEQKNKISHRS
;
A
#
# COMPACT_ATOMS: atom_id res chain seq x y z
N MET A 1 3.57 -11.76 -20.43
CA MET A 1 2.32 -10.96 -20.51
C MET A 1 2.58 -9.53 -20.04
N ARG A 2 1.94 -8.51 -20.65
CA ARG A 2 2.00 -7.11 -20.19
C ARG A 2 0.77 -6.86 -19.32
N ILE A 3 0.97 -6.24 -18.14
CA ILE A 3 -0.10 -5.92 -17.18
C ILE A 3 0.02 -4.43 -16.82
N VAL A 4 -1.04 -3.67 -16.98
CA VAL A 4 -1.08 -2.25 -16.59
C VAL A 4 -1.30 -2.12 -15.09
N LEU A 5 -0.49 -1.30 -14.42
CA LEU A 5 -0.65 -0.98 -13.01
C LEU A 5 -1.69 0.14 -12.84
N ALA A 6 -2.82 -0.16 -12.21
CA ALA A 6 -3.88 0.79 -11.94
C ALA A 6 -3.56 1.66 -10.71
N THR A 7 -2.48 2.41 -10.77
CA THR A 7 -2.03 3.33 -9.72
C THR A 7 -1.19 4.45 -10.31
N GLU A 8 -1.27 5.64 -9.73
CA GLU A 8 -0.39 6.79 -10.02
C GLU A 8 0.72 6.95 -8.97
N ASN A 9 0.68 6.16 -7.90
CA ASN A 9 1.69 6.21 -6.84
C ASN A 9 3.02 5.64 -7.33
N GLN A 10 3.99 6.53 -7.58
CA GLN A 10 5.30 6.19 -8.12
C GLN A 10 6.10 5.24 -7.21
N SER A 11 5.90 5.31 -5.90
CA SER A 11 6.57 4.40 -4.96
C SER A 11 6.02 2.99 -5.08
N LYS A 12 4.70 2.82 -5.19
CA LYS A 12 4.05 1.52 -5.45
C LYS A 12 4.48 0.94 -6.79
N ILE A 13 4.51 1.77 -7.84
CA ILE A 13 4.95 1.35 -9.19
C ILE A 13 6.37 0.80 -9.16
N LYS A 14 7.30 1.50 -8.48
CA LYS A 14 8.69 1.05 -8.31
C LYS A 14 8.79 -0.28 -7.56
N GLU A 15 8.06 -0.43 -6.46
CA GLU A 15 8.02 -1.67 -5.69
C GLU A 15 7.49 -2.84 -6.53
N LEU A 16 6.32 -2.69 -7.16
CA LEU A 16 5.69 -3.74 -7.96
C LEU A 16 6.57 -4.14 -9.15
N LYS A 17 7.17 -3.18 -9.85
CA LYS A 17 8.13 -3.47 -10.93
C LYS A 17 9.37 -4.23 -10.42
N SER A 18 9.85 -3.88 -9.21
CA SER A 18 11.00 -4.56 -8.59
C SER A 18 10.66 -6.01 -8.21
N LEU A 19 9.48 -6.25 -7.64
CA LEU A 19 8.99 -7.59 -7.31
C LEU A 19 8.81 -8.47 -8.55
N ALA A 20 8.33 -7.90 -9.65
CA ALA A 20 8.10 -8.63 -10.89
C ALA A 20 9.36 -8.84 -11.76
N LYS A 21 10.54 -8.37 -11.34
CA LYS A 21 11.76 -8.37 -12.17
C LYS A 21 12.11 -9.75 -12.75
N ASN A 22 11.86 -10.82 -11.99
CA ASN A 22 12.15 -12.19 -12.38
C ASN A 22 10.90 -12.97 -12.82
N SER A 23 9.76 -12.29 -13.03
CA SER A 23 8.53 -12.93 -13.47
C SER A 23 8.37 -12.89 -14.98
N HIS A 24 7.50 -13.75 -15.53
CA HIS A 24 7.11 -13.71 -16.93
C HIS A 24 6.14 -12.55 -17.24
N CYS A 25 5.75 -11.76 -16.24
CA CYS A 25 4.88 -10.61 -16.39
C CYS A 25 5.68 -9.31 -16.43
N LYS A 26 5.36 -8.44 -17.36
CA LYS A 26 5.93 -7.10 -17.45
C LYS A 26 4.89 -6.08 -16.97
N PHE A 27 5.13 -5.47 -15.83
CA PHE A 27 4.30 -4.38 -15.34
C PHE A 27 4.61 -3.08 -16.08
N VAL A 28 3.57 -2.43 -16.55
CA VAL A 28 3.64 -1.15 -17.26
C VAL A 28 2.78 -0.10 -16.54
N GLU A 29 3.20 1.13 -16.62
CA GLU A 29 2.43 2.25 -16.07
C GLU A 29 1.20 2.53 -16.92
N LEU A 30 0.26 3.26 -16.34
CA LEU A 30 -0.87 3.80 -17.09
C LEU A 30 -0.37 4.63 -18.28
N PRO A 31 -1.02 4.54 -19.44
CA PRO A 31 -0.75 5.45 -20.55
C PRO A 31 -0.94 6.90 -20.09
N GLN A 32 -0.09 7.80 -20.58
CA GLN A 32 -0.32 9.23 -20.38
C GLN A 32 -1.63 9.62 -21.06
N GLY A 33 -2.54 10.21 -20.29
CA GLY A 33 -3.85 10.63 -20.80
C GLY A 33 -4.85 10.85 -19.65
N ASN A 34 -6.07 11.24 -19.98
CA ASN A 34 -7.09 11.70 -19.03
C ASN A 34 -7.84 10.56 -18.29
N LEU A 35 -7.15 9.54 -17.79
CA LEU A 35 -7.78 8.55 -16.92
C LEU A 35 -7.90 9.15 -15.51
N VAL A 36 -9.06 9.70 -15.21
CA VAL A 36 -9.38 10.18 -13.85
C VAL A 36 -9.87 8.99 -13.05
N PHE A 37 -9.11 8.59 -12.03
CA PHE A 37 -9.53 7.50 -11.16
C PHE A 37 -10.86 7.80 -10.47
N PRO A 38 -11.73 6.78 -10.32
CA PRO A 38 -12.94 6.91 -9.54
C PRO A 38 -12.58 7.13 -8.06
N GLU A 39 -13.50 7.75 -7.33
CA GLU A 39 -13.38 7.86 -5.89
C GLU A 39 -13.32 6.45 -5.26
N GLU A 40 -12.39 6.26 -4.33
CA GLU A 40 -12.28 5.04 -3.52
C GLU A 40 -13.39 5.02 -2.47
N SER A 41 -14.59 4.61 -2.89
CA SER A 41 -15.80 4.54 -2.05
C SER A 41 -15.97 3.21 -1.32
N GLY A 42 -15.06 2.27 -1.50
CA GLY A 42 -15.07 0.97 -0.84
C GLY A 42 -14.79 1.08 0.66
N LYS A 43 -15.32 0.12 1.41
CA LYS A 43 -15.12 0.03 2.88
C LYS A 43 -13.91 -0.83 3.26
N THR A 44 -13.31 -1.50 2.29
CA THR A 44 -12.16 -2.38 2.47
C THR A 44 -11.10 -2.10 1.40
N PHE A 45 -9.84 -2.46 1.67
CA PHE A 45 -8.78 -2.43 0.67
C PHE A 45 -9.14 -3.24 -0.58
N LYS A 46 -9.76 -4.41 -0.40
CA LYS A 46 -10.18 -5.26 -1.51
C LYS A 46 -11.21 -4.59 -2.42
N GLU A 47 -12.22 -3.94 -1.84
CA GLU A 47 -13.22 -3.19 -2.60
C GLU A 47 -12.61 -2.04 -3.38
N ASN A 48 -11.72 -1.26 -2.76
CA ASN A 48 -11.04 -0.14 -3.42
C ASN A 48 -10.11 -0.64 -4.55
N ALA A 49 -9.36 -1.72 -4.33
CA ALA A 49 -8.55 -2.32 -5.38
C ALA A 49 -9.41 -2.80 -6.57
N LEU A 50 -10.57 -3.44 -6.28
CA LEU A 50 -11.50 -3.88 -7.31
C LEU A 50 -12.08 -2.72 -8.12
N ILE A 51 -12.52 -1.65 -7.47
CA ILE A 51 -13.03 -0.43 -8.13
C ILE A 51 -11.98 0.09 -9.12
N LYS A 52 -10.72 0.22 -8.70
CA LYS A 52 -9.61 0.68 -9.56
C LYS A 52 -9.36 -0.28 -10.73
N ALA A 53 -9.27 -1.57 -10.45
CA ALA A 53 -9.01 -2.58 -11.48
C ALA A 53 -10.10 -2.61 -12.55
N GLN A 54 -11.36 -2.63 -12.14
CA GLN A 54 -12.50 -2.63 -13.05
C GLN A 54 -12.58 -1.37 -13.91
N TYR A 55 -12.33 -0.21 -13.31
CA TYR A 55 -12.34 1.06 -14.01
C TYR A 55 -11.29 1.08 -15.13
N VAL A 56 -10.04 0.75 -14.80
CA VAL A 56 -8.94 0.75 -15.77
C VAL A 56 -9.13 -0.33 -16.84
N TYR A 57 -9.58 -1.53 -16.45
CA TYR A 57 -9.86 -2.60 -17.40
C TYR A 57 -10.98 -2.23 -18.39
N LYS A 58 -12.08 -1.65 -17.91
CA LYS A 58 -13.20 -1.18 -18.76
C LYS A 58 -12.76 -0.10 -19.75
N SER A 59 -11.85 0.77 -19.32
CA SER A 59 -11.33 1.88 -20.13
C SER A 59 -10.32 1.43 -21.18
N LEU A 60 -9.40 0.53 -20.84
CA LEU A 60 -8.27 0.16 -21.70
C LEU A 60 -8.40 -1.20 -22.39
N LYS A 61 -9.27 -2.10 -21.88
CA LYS A 61 -9.45 -3.47 -22.38
C LYS A 61 -8.15 -4.28 -22.47
N VAL A 62 -7.28 -4.12 -21.48
CA VAL A 62 -6.00 -4.83 -21.36
C VAL A 62 -5.86 -5.41 -19.94
N PRO A 63 -4.98 -6.40 -19.73
CA PRO A 63 -4.71 -6.92 -18.38
C PRO A 63 -4.29 -5.83 -17.41
N VAL A 64 -4.88 -5.82 -16.22
CA VAL A 64 -4.71 -4.78 -15.20
C VAL A 64 -4.42 -5.40 -13.85
N LEU A 65 -3.52 -4.80 -13.09
CA LEU A 65 -3.31 -5.06 -11.66
C LEU A 65 -3.55 -3.76 -10.89
N ALA A 66 -4.46 -3.80 -9.94
CA ALA A 66 -4.66 -2.74 -8.95
C ALA A 66 -4.23 -3.22 -7.57
N ASP A 67 -3.69 -2.34 -6.74
CA ASP A 67 -3.52 -2.55 -5.30
C ASP A 67 -4.24 -1.46 -4.52
N ASP A 68 -4.77 -1.83 -3.37
CA ASP A 68 -5.06 -0.90 -2.30
C ASP A 68 -4.42 -1.40 -1.02
N SER A 69 -3.81 -0.49 -0.27
CA SER A 69 -2.95 -0.86 0.85
C SER A 69 -2.85 0.26 1.86
N GLY A 70 -2.64 -0.12 3.09
CA GLY A 70 -2.50 0.85 4.16
C GLY A 70 -1.98 0.25 5.45
N LEU A 71 -1.89 1.10 6.45
CA LEU A 71 -1.48 0.80 7.80
C LEU A 71 -2.71 0.64 8.68
N GLU A 72 -2.77 -0.43 9.44
CA GLU A 72 -3.77 -0.63 10.51
C GLU A 72 -3.05 -0.65 11.85
N VAL A 73 -3.57 0.09 12.83
CA VAL A 73 -3.00 0.16 14.20
C VAL A 73 -4.06 -0.25 15.21
N ASP A 74 -3.78 -1.30 15.96
CA ASP A 74 -4.76 -1.96 16.84
C ASP A 74 -5.37 -1.00 17.89
N CYS A 75 -4.53 -0.25 18.60
CA CYS A 75 -4.99 0.67 19.63
C CYS A 75 -5.71 1.93 19.11
N LEU A 76 -5.72 2.12 17.77
CA LEU A 76 -6.50 3.14 17.10
C LEU A 76 -7.73 2.56 16.37
N GLY A 77 -8.15 1.33 16.72
CA GLY A 77 -9.30 0.68 16.08
C GLY A 77 -9.10 0.41 14.59
N GLY A 78 -7.86 0.11 14.17
CA GLY A 78 -7.49 -0.15 12.78
C GLY A 78 -7.20 1.11 11.95
N GLN A 79 -7.31 2.31 12.54
CA GLN A 79 -6.91 3.53 11.83
C GLN A 79 -5.39 3.57 11.58
N PRO A 80 -4.93 4.20 10.51
CA PRO A 80 -5.66 4.92 9.46
C PRO A 80 -6.43 4.02 8.47
N GLY A 81 -6.10 2.72 8.31
CA GLY A 81 -6.81 1.79 7.44
C GLY A 81 -6.84 2.28 5.98
N ILE A 82 -8.00 2.21 5.34
CA ILE A 82 -8.22 2.67 3.95
C ILE A 82 -7.97 4.17 3.74
N PHE A 83 -7.81 4.93 4.82
CA PHE A 83 -7.48 6.36 4.76
C PHE A 83 -5.97 6.64 4.88
N SER A 84 -5.12 5.62 4.79
CA SER A 84 -3.67 5.74 5.03
C SER A 84 -3.00 6.86 4.22
N SER A 85 -3.32 7.02 2.95
CA SER A 85 -2.73 8.05 2.08
C SER A 85 -3.25 9.47 2.37
N ARG A 86 -4.45 9.59 2.94
CA ARG A 86 -5.16 10.84 3.23
C ARG A 86 -5.52 10.99 4.71
N TYR A 87 -4.74 10.40 5.60
CA TYR A 87 -5.03 10.39 7.03
C TYR A 87 -4.96 11.80 7.65
N SER A 88 -4.00 12.60 7.24
CA SER A 88 -3.93 14.02 7.58
C SER A 88 -4.60 14.88 6.51
N LYS A 89 -4.95 16.12 6.87
CA LYS A 89 -5.52 17.10 5.92
C LYS A 89 -4.56 17.42 4.75
N ALA A 90 -3.25 17.39 5.00
CA ALA A 90 -2.26 17.69 3.96
C ALA A 90 -1.94 16.48 3.07
N GLY A 91 -2.25 15.24 3.50
CA GLY A 91 -2.08 14.02 2.72
C GLY A 91 -0.63 13.65 2.36
N THR A 92 0.37 14.30 2.96
CA THR A 92 1.78 13.94 2.73
C THR A 92 2.24 12.87 3.70
N ASP A 93 3.23 12.05 3.33
CA ASP A 93 3.80 11.01 4.19
C ASP A 93 4.23 11.55 5.55
N VAL A 94 4.90 12.70 5.56
CA VAL A 94 5.36 13.37 6.78
C VAL A 94 4.18 13.79 7.66
N SER A 95 3.15 14.41 7.09
CA SER A 95 1.99 14.88 7.85
C SER A 95 1.11 13.72 8.34
N ASN A 96 0.98 12.65 7.56
CA ASN A 96 0.27 11.45 7.94
C ASN A 96 0.96 10.74 9.11
N THR A 97 2.28 10.58 9.04
CA THR A 97 3.12 10.01 10.11
C THR A 97 3.04 10.85 11.38
N LYS A 98 3.15 12.17 11.27
CA LYS A 98 3.02 13.09 12.42
C LYS A 98 1.66 12.96 13.09
N LYS A 99 0.58 12.93 12.30
CA LYS A 99 -0.78 12.73 12.83
C LYS A 99 -0.88 11.38 13.55
N LEU A 100 -0.39 10.30 12.94
CA LEU A 100 -0.41 8.98 13.54
C LEU A 100 0.25 8.97 14.93
N LEU A 101 1.47 9.50 15.04
CA LEU A 101 2.18 9.57 16.31
C LEU A 101 1.46 10.45 17.34
N THR A 102 0.83 11.55 16.88
CA THR A 102 0.03 12.41 17.74
C THR A 102 -1.18 11.66 18.30
N GLU A 103 -1.93 10.92 17.48
CA GLU A 103 -3.08 10.13 17.93
C GLU A 103 -2.66 9.00 18.87
N LEU A 104 -1.56 8.31 18.58
CA LEU A 104 -0.99 7.29 19.44
C LEU A 104 -0.61 7.83 20.83
N ASN A 105 -0.05 9.01 20.89
CA ASN A 105 0.35 9.61 22.17
C ASN A 105 -0.85 10.06 23.04
N LYS A 106 -2.04 10.18 22.45
CA LYS A 106 -3.28 10.45 23.20
C LYS A 106 -3.87 9.18 23.82
N THR A 107 -3.47 7.99 23.33
CA THR A 107 -3.99 6.74 23.86
C THR A 107 -3.30 6.37 25.16
N HIS A 108 -4.03 5.79 26.11
CA HIS A 108 -3.45 5.18 27.32
C HIS A 108 -2.83 3.80 27.04
N ASN A 109 -3.14 3.21 25.88
CA ASN A 109 -2.62 1.91 25.48
C ASN A 109 -1.23 2.07 24.88
N LYS A 110 -0.23 1.52 25.57
CA LYS A 110 1.17 1.54 25.11
C LYS A 110 1.51 0.43 24.11
N ILE A 111 0.58 -0.48 23.84
CA ILE A 111 0.77 -1.55 22.84
C ILE A 111 0.55 -0.96 21.46
N ARG A 112 1.62 -0.78 20.72
CA ARG A 112 1.62 -0.14 19.39
C ARG A 112 1.63 -1.15 18.25
N ARG A 113 0.94 -2.30 18.41
CA ARG A 113 0.82 -3.28 17.34
C ARG A 113 0.19 -2.65 16.12
N ALA A 114 0.77 -2.96 14.98
CA ALA A 114 0.31 -2.45 13.71
C ALA A 114 0.61 -3.47 12.60
N ARG A 115 -0.09 -3.36 11.49
CA ARG A 115 0.22 -4.13 10.29
C ARG A 115 0.08 -3.27 9.05
N PHE A 116 0.94 -3.52 8.08
CA PHE A 116 0.66 -3.16 6.71
C PHE A 116 -0.21 -4.24 6.08
N ARG A 117 -1.25 -3.82 5.40
CA ARG A 117 -2.11 -4.70 4.61
C ARG A 117 -2.13 -4.23 3.16
N CYS A 118 -2.12 -5.18 2.24
CA CYS A 118 -2.30 -4.95 0.81
C CYS A 118 -3.33 -5.92 0.27
N SER A 119 -4.30 -5.43 -0.49
CA SER A 119 -5.19 -6.23 -1.31
C SER A 119 -4.89 -5.92 -2.78
N MET A 120 -4.63 -6.96 -3.57
CA MET A 120 -4.38 -6.86 -5.00
C MET A 120 -5.51 -7.49 -5.79
N VAL A 121 -5.87 -6.88 -6.89
CA VAL A 121 -6.88 -7.37 -7.83
C VAL A 121 -6.29 -7.34 -9.23
N CYS A 122 -6.24 -8.51 -9.87
CA CYS A 122 -5.82 -8.64 -11.25
C CYS A 122 -7.01 -9.05 -12.13
N ILE A 123 -7.24 -8.34 -13.23
CA ILE A 123 -8.22 -8.67 -14.26
C ILE A 123 -7.44 -8.92 -15.56
N VAL A 124 -7.56 -10.12 -16.14
CA VAL A 124 -6.80 -10.50 -17.34
C VAL A 124 -7.70 -10.47 -18.57
N GLU A 125 -8.79 -11.23 -18.59
CA GLU A 125 -9.64 -11.43 -19.75
C GLU A 125 -11.11 -11.07 -19.49
N ASP A 126 -11.56 -11.26 -18.25
CA ASP A 126 -12.96 -11.12 -17.88
C ASP A 126 -13.09 -10.26 -16.63
N VAL A 127 -13.83 -9.17 -16.72
CA VAL A 127 -14.05 -8.23 -15.62
C VAL A 127 -14.83 -8.84 -14.46
N ASP A 128 -15.60 -9.88 -14.73
CA ASP A 128 -16.42 -10.58 -13.73
C ASP A 128 -15.67 -11.74 -13.06
N LYS A 129 -14.43 -12.01 -13.51
CA LYS A 129 -13.55 -13.05 -12.93
C LYS A 129 -12.22 -12.50 -12.47
N PRO A 130 -12.21 -11.54 -11.54
CA PRO A 130 -10.98 -10.99 -11.00
C PRO A 130 -10.22 -12.00 -10.14
N ILE A 131 -8.90 -11.97 -10.22
CA ILE A 131 -8.00 -12.73 -9.36
C ILE A 131 -7.62 -11.84 -8.17
N TYR A 132 -7.71 -12.39 -6.96
CA TYR A 132 -7.42 -11.67 -5.72
C TYR A 132 -6.19 -12.23 -5.03
N SER A 133 -5.40 -11.35 -4.41
CA SER A 133 -4.34 -11.70 -3.47
C SER A 133 -4.32 -10.69 -2.34
N GLU A 134 -3.97 -11.15 -1.15
CA GLU A 134 -3.79 -10.30 0.02
C GLU A 134 -2.47 -10.62 0.70
N GLY A 135 -1.83 -9.59 1.20
CA GLY A 135 -0.61 -9.72 1.99
C GLY A 135 -0.66 -8.84 3.23
N VAL A 136 -0.06 -9.34 4.30
CA VAL A 136 0.01 -8.67 5.60
C VAL A 136 1.44 -8.74 6.11
N LEU A 137 1.92 -7.64 6.65
CA LEU A 137 3.17 -7.58 7.40
C LEU A 137 2.88 -7.04 8.79
N GLU A 138 3.09 -7.87 9.79
CA GLU A 138 2.92 -7.48 11.20
C GLU A 138 4.14 -6.70 11.69
N GLY A 139 3.90 -5.76 12.61
CA GLY A 139 4.94 -4.93 13.20
C GLY A 139 4.40 -4.07 14.33
N GLN A 140 5.11 -2.99 14.62
CA GLN A 140 4.75 -2.03 15.66
C GLN A 140 5.04 -0.60 15.18
N ILE A 141 4.43 0.39 15.83
CA ILE A 141 4.76 1.79 15.57
C ILE A 141 5.83 2.26 16.58
N SER A 142 6.96 2.71 16.08
CA SER A 142 8.02 3.33 16.90
C SER A 142 7.58 4.68 17.46
N ASP A 143 8.26 5.14 18.51
CA ASP A 143 7.97 6.45 19.14
C ASP A 143 8.40 7.62 18.25
N VAL A 144 9.42 7.43 17.44
CA VAL A 144 10.02 8.44 16.58
C VAL A 144 10.32 7.85 15.21
N PRO A 145 10.29 8.66 14.14
CA PRO A 145 10.70 8.23 12.81
C PRO A 145 12.18 7.86 12.76
N ARG A 146 12.52 6.75 12.09
CA ARG A 146 13.88 6.25 11.87
C ARG A 146 14.08 5.85 10.41
N GLY A 147 15.29 6.05 9.89
CA GLY A 147 15.62 5.76 8.51
C GLY A 147 15.19 6.86 7.51
N LYS A 148 15.60 6.69 6.25
CA LYS A 148 15.33 7.64 5.16
C LYS A 148 14.79 6.94 3.89
N GLY A 149 14.71 5.61 3.91
CA GLY A 149 14.24 4.81 2.79
C GLY A 149 12.71 4.69 2.77
N GLY A 150 12.20 4.05 1.71
CA GLY A 150 10.79 3.75 1.59
C GLY A 150 9.87 4.95 1.36
N PHE A 151 8.62 4.84 1.79
CA PHE A 151 7.57 5.86 1.68
C PHE A 151 6.46 5.62 2.71
N GLY A 152 5.52 6.56 2.81
CA GLY A 152 4.37 6.43 3.71
C GLY A 152 4.80 6.38 5.17
N TYR A 153 4.40 5.31 5.83
CA TYR A 153 4.67 5.08 7.25
C TYR A 153 5.94 4.26 7.52
N ASP A 154 6.73 3.92 6.51
CA ASP A 154 7.97 3.14 6.65
C ASP A 154 8.92 3.67 7.75
N PRO A 155 9.09 5.00 7.94
CA PRO A 155 9.95 5.53 9.00
C PRO A 155 9.51 5.21 10.43
N VAL A 156 8.24 4.88 10.64
CA VAL A 156 7.70 4.58 11.98
C VAL A 156 7.23 3.13 12.11
N PHE A 157 7.25 2.36 11.03
CA PHE A 157 6.85 0.95 11.07
C PHE A 157 8.04 0.10 11.50
N PHE A 158 8.05 -0.29 12.76
CA PHE A 158 9.12 -1.07 13.38
C PHE A 158 8.90 -2.57 13.20
N LEU A 159 9.96 -3.26 12.83
CA LEU A 159 10.05 -4.70 12.64
C LEU A 159 10.77 -5.32 13.86
N PRO A 160 10.04 -5.92 14.80
CA PRO A 160 10.66 -6.43 16.05
C PRO A 160 11.75 -7.46 15.81
N GLU A 161 11.58 -8.34 14.81
CA GLU A 161 12.55 -9.38 14.47
C GLU A 161 13.88 -8.83 13.96
N LEU A 162 13.88 -7.65 13.35
CA LEU A 162 15.08 -7.00 12.82
C LEU A 162 15.63 -5.90 13.73
N GLY A 163 14.84 -5.42 14.69
CA GLY A 163 15.20 -4.26 15.52
C GLY A 163 15.25 -2.94 14.76
N LEU A 164 14.69 -2.86 13.56
CA LEU A 164 14.77 -1.75 12.61
C LEU A 164 13.38 -1.29 12.18
N CYS A 165 13.28 -0.02 11.79
CA CYS A 165 12.12 0.45 11.04
C CYS A 165 12.25 0.10 9.56
N MET A 166 11.10 0.01 8.88
CA MET A 166 11.02 -0.34 7.45
C MET A 166 11.85 0.60 6.58
N ALA A 167 11.99 1.87 6.96
CA ALA A 167 12.81 2.86 6.26
C ALA A 167 14.33 2.71 6.51
N GLU A 168 14.75 1.80 7.39
CA GLU A 168 16.16 1.52 7.69
C GLU A 168 16.69 0.30 6.92
N ILE A 169 15.82 -0.53 6.36
CA ILE A 169 16.22 -1.71 5.57
C ILE A 169 16.37 -1.38 4.09
N SER A 170 17.15 -2.20 3.39
CA SER A 170 17.33 -2.05 1.94
C SER A 170 16.06 -2.42 1.16
N GLN A 171 15.93 -1.90 -0.07
CA GLN A 171 14.82 -2.28 -0.94
C GLN A 171 14.79 -3.79 -1.23
N GLU A 172 15.95 -4.42 -1.31
CA GLU A 172 16.03 -5.86 -1.51
C GLU A 172 15.48 -6.65 -0.32
N GLN A 173 15.81 -6.22 0.90
CA GLN A 173 15.24 -6.81 2.12
C GLN A 173 13.73 -6.56 2.18
N LYS A 174 13.29 -5.33 1.90
CA LYS A 174 11.87 -4.96 1.86
C LYS A 174 11.09 -5.83 0.87
N ASN A 175 11.65 -6.10 -0.31
CA ASN A 175 11.03 -6.94 -1.33
C ASN A 175 10.84 -8.42 -0.90
N LYS A 176 11.55 -8.88 0.12
CA LYS A 176 11.41 -10.27 0.63
C LYS A 176 10.34 -10.42 1.70
N ILE A 177 10.00 -9.34 2.40
CA ILE A 177 9.17 -9.40 3.62
C ILE A 177 7.94 -8.50 3.56
N SER A 178 7.83 -7.64 2.57
CA SER A 178 6.74 -6.65 2.55
C SER A 178 5.37 -7.29 2.33
N HIS A 179 4.34 -6.57 2.72
CA HIS A 179 2.94 -6.94 2.47
C HIS A 179 2.57 -7.01 0.97
N ARG A 180 3.49 -6.68 0.06
CA ARG A 180 3.35 -6.79 -1.40
C ARG A 180 4.17 -7.92 -2.03
N SER A 181 5.05 -8.58 -1.25
CA SER A 181 5.93 -9.65 -1.74
C SER A 181 5.25 -11.00 -1.86
#